data_2f21f694ccd1986ed90af271ff896dd4
#
_entry.id   2f21f694ccd1986ed90af271ff896dd4
#
_cell.length_a   1.000
_cell.length_b   1.000
_cell.length_c   1.000
_cell.angle_alpha   90.00
_cell.angle_beta   90.00
_cell.angle_gamma   90.00
#
_symmetry.space_group_name_H-M   'P 1'
#
loop_
_entity.id
_entity.type
_entity.pdbx_description
1 polymer ?
#
loop_
_entity_poly.entity_id
_entity_poly.type
_entity_poly.pdbx_seq_one_letter_code
_entity_poly.pdbx_strand_id
1 'polypeptide(L)'
;MTDTSATDATRASSSSTADASATGQRAPGARTADLLAADTGMGAVTLRVADLDAMTAYYRDAVTLTVLAAEPTVGRVVLGRGATPIVILEHAPELKHAGPREAGLFHTAILFETEADLAAAVYNVATRHPGTFTGSADHLVSKAFYFTDPEGNGIELYWDRQRSEWSWTHGQVDMATLALDPNAFVQQNVTEEALAGSASRPATVGHVHLSVGDVESAHRFYVQQLGFETTTRFGPQALFVSAGGYHHHMAMNTWNSAGAGRRQLGLGLGLVRIEVPTADDLGALGERLGHHGVATRDDGRVLGFDDPWSNQIQVTVRPS
;
A
#
# COMPACT_ATOMS: atom_id res chain seq x y z
N MET A 1 64.68 44.88 -11.06
CA MET A 1 65.41 43.70 -11.58
C MET A 1 64.40 42.63 -11.77
N THR A 2 64.00 42.56 -12.99
CA THR A 2 63.98 41.43 -13.93
C THR A 2 62.94 40.39 -13.59
N ASP A 3 62.05 39.97 -14.35
CA ASP A 3 61.69 40.06 -15.80
C ASP A 3 60.88 38.78 -16.09
N THR A 4 59.85 38.94 -16.90
CA THR A 4 59.26 38.02 -17.91
C THR A 4 58.74 36.65 -17.46
N SER A 5 57.68 36.11 -17.97
CA SER A 5 56.99 36.28 -19.26
C SER A 5 55.64 35.49 -19.24
N ALA A 6 54.72 35.99 -20.02
CA ALA A 6 53.42 35.35 -20.35
C ALA A 6 53.59 34.09 -21.20
N THR A 7 52.61 33.18 -21.13
CA THR A 7 52.09 32.53 -22.34
C THR A 7 50.63 32.11 -22.15
N ASP A 8 49.87 32.59 -23.08
CA ASP A 8 48.48 32.37 -23.43
C ASP A 8 48.26 30.93 -23.95
N ALA A 9 47.15 30.29 -23.54
CA ALA A 9 46.57 29.21 -24.31
C ALA A 9 45.06 29.08 -24.02
N THR A 10 44.30 29.76 -24.82
CA THR A 10 42.90 29.48 -25.13
C THR A 10 42.64 28.00 -25.36
N ARG A 11 41.66 27.42 -24.66
CA ARG A 11 40.99 26.20 -25.11
C ARG A 11 39.51 26.18 -24.75
N ALA A 12 38.76 25.92 -25.81
CA ALA A 12 37.32 25.98 -25.95
C ALA A 12 36.51 25.20 -24.94
N SER A 13 35.42 25.82 -24.55
CA SER A 13 34.27 25.22 -23.88
C SER A 13 33.54 24.29 -24.84
N SER A 14 33.40 23.02 -24.48
CA SER A 14 32.37 22.13 -25.02
C SER A 14 31.39 21.82 -23.92
N SER A 15 30.22 22.41 -24.01
CA SER A 15 29.03 22.06 -23.21
C SER A 15 28.56 20.69 -23.61
N SER A 16 28.69 19.71 -22.71
CA SER A 16 28.01 18.43 -22.78
C SER A 16 26.81 18.51 -21.87
N THR A 17 25.64 18.67 -22.45
CA THR A 17 24.35 18.41 -21.78
C THR A 17 24.25 16.93 -21.52
N ALA A 18 24.48 16.51 -20.28
CA ALA A 18 24.20 15.17 -19.84
C ALA A 18 22.68 15.06 -19.57
N ASP A 19 22.03 14.34 -20.46
CA ASP A 19 20.64 13.87 -20.31
C ASP A 19 20.61 12.85 -19.16
N ALA A 20 20.12 13.29 -18.00
CA ALA A 20 19.95 12.43 -16.85
C ALA A 20 18.58 11.75 -16.91
N SER A 21 18.45 10.73 -17.77
CA SER A 21 17.39 9.75 -17.64
C SER A 21 17.69 8.87 -16.42
N ALA A 22 17.04 9.18 -15.31
CA ALA A 22 17.06 8.34 -14.10
C ALA A 22 16.29 7.03 -14.36
N THR A 23 16.94 6.10 -15.04
CA THR A 23 16.50 4.70 -15.06
C THR A 23 16.90 4.08 -13.73
N GLY A 24 15.91 3.77 -12.86
CA GLY A 24 16.12 3.02 -11.63
C GLY A 24 16.94 1.76 -11.92
N GLN A 25 18.12 1.66 -11.31
CA GLN A 25 19.00 0.52 -11.51
C GLN A 25 18.38 -0.71 -10.86
N ARG A 26 17.98 -1.64 -11.71
CA ARG A 26 17.46 -2.96 -11.41
C ARG A 26 18.53 -3.80 -10.69
N ALA A 27 18.14 -4.56 -9.66
CA ALA A 27 19.03 -5.53 -9.04
C ALA A 27 19.54 -6.53 -10.11
N PRO A 28 20.87 -6.82 -10.18
CA PRO A 28 21.39 -7.73 -11.18
C PRO A 28 20.97 -9.17 -10.86
N GLY A 29 20.14 -9.77 -11.74
CA GLY A 29 19.87 -11.20 -11.74
C GLY A 29 18.44 -11.68 -11.95
N ALA A 30 17.39 -10.88 -11.72
CA ALA A 30 16.03 -11.32 -12.01
C ALA A 30 15.71 -11.19 -13.51
N ARG A 31 15.24 -12.28 -14.13
CA ARG A 31 14.68 -12.25 -15.49
C ARG A 31 13.35 -11.49 -15.42
N THR A 32 13.01 -10.74 -16.48
CA THR A 32 11.74 -9.98 -16.55
C THR A 32 10.50 -10.87 -16.40
N ALA A 33 10.60 -12.13 -16.81
CA ALA A 33 9.54 -13.11 -16.66
C ALA A 33 9.24 -13.56 -15.20
N ASP A 34 10.15 -13.26 -14.29
CA ASP A 34 10.04 -13.66 -12.88
C ASP A 34 9.44 -12.53 -11.99
N LEU A 35 9.10 -11.37 -12.57
CA LEU A 35 8.55 -10.23 -11.85
C LEU A 35 7.08 -9.98 -12.21
N LEU A 36 6.37 -9.34 -11.29
CA LEU A 36 5.06 -8.76 -11.58
C LEU A 36 5.20 -7.61 -12.58
N ALA A 37 4.17 -7.40 -13.40
CA ALA A 37 4.13 -6.27 -14.33
C ALA A 37 4.28 -4.94 -13.60
N ALA A 38 4.98 -3.98 -14.21
CA ALA A 38 5.31 -2.69 -13.58
C ALA A 38 4.07 -1.88 -13.17
N ASP A 39 2.98 -2.02 -13.92
CA ASP A 39 1.71 -1.33 -13.63
C ASP A 39 0.77 -2.13 -12.71
N THR A 40 1.28 -3.16 -12.03
CA THR A 40 0.55 -3.87 -10.96
C THR A 40 0.20 -2.88 -9.85
N GLY A 41 -1.02 -2.97 -9.33
CA GLY A 41 -1.52 -2.13 -8.24
C GLY A 41 -2.33 -2.93 -7.22
N MET A 42 -2.91 -2.21 -6.27
CA MET A 42 -3.77 -2.80 -5.25
C MET A 42 -5.24 -2.58 -5.60
N GLY A 43 -6.07 -3.58 -5.35
CA GLY A 43 -7.53 -3.46 -5.36
C GLY A 43 -8.10 -3.35 -3.95
N ALA A 44 -9.43 -3.37 -3.84
CA ALA A 44 -10.13 -3.25 -2.56
C ALA A 44 -9.72 -4.34 -1.56
N VAL A 45 -9.57 -3.95 -0.29
CA VAL A 45 -9.38 -4.88 0.82
C VAL A 45 -10.74 -5.34 1.34
N THR A 46 -10.91 -6.64 1.58
CA THR A 46 -12.11 -7.17 2.24
C THR A 46 -11.85 -7.35 3.73
N LEU A 47 -12.76 -6.82 4.54
CA LEU A 47 -12.78 -6.99 5.99
C LEU A 47 -14.00 -7.80 6.41
N ARG A 48 -13.82 -8.81 7.26
CA ARG A 48 -14.91 -9.49 7.96
C ARG A 48 -15.21 -8.73 9.24
N VAL A 49 -16.47 -8.35 9.42
CA VAL A 49 -16.90 -7.43 10.47
C VAL A 49 -18.05 -8.03 11.29
N ALA A 50 -18.07 -7.75 12.57
CA ALA A 50 -19.16 -8.19 13.45
C ALA A 50 -20.37 -7.26 13.36
N ASP A 51 -20.14 -5.94 13.25
CA ASP A 51 -21.19 -4.92 13.13
C ASP A 51 -21.08 -4.21 11.78
N LEU A 52 -21.79 -4.75 10.77
CA LEU A 52 -21.77 -4.24 9.41
C LEU A 52 -22.27 -2.79 9.32
N ASP A 53 -23.28 -2.43 10.12
CA ASP A 53 -23.89 -1.10 10.07
C ASP A 53 -22.96 -0.04 10.67
N ALA A 54 -22.38 -0.32 11.84
CA ALA A 54 -21.42 0.59 12.47
C ALA A 54 -20.16 0.77 11.62
N MET A 55 -19.65 -0.31 11.03
CA MET A 55 -18.49 -0.27 10.15
C MET A 55 -18.78 0.47 8.84
N THR A 56 -19.95 0.24 8.25
CA THR A 56 -20.40 0.98 7.06
C THR A 56 -20.51 2.48 7.36
N ALA A 57 -21.11 2.83 8.50
CA ALA A 57 -21.22 4.23 8.92
C ALA A 57 -19.84 4.88 9.13
N TYR A 58 -18.90 4.17 9.76
CA TYR A 58 -17.53 4.68 9.95
C TYR A 58 -16.82 4.96 8.63
N TYR A 59 -16.76 4.01 7.72
CA TYR A 59 -16.09 4.19 6.44
C TYR A 59 -16.79 5.24 5.56
N ARG A 60 -18.12 5.32 5.60
CA ARG A 60 -18.89 6.32 4.86
C ARG A 60 -18.73 7.73 5.45
N ASP A 61 -18.95 7.89 6.75
CA ASP A 61 -19.13 9.22 7.36
C ASP A 61 -17.81 9.83 7.87
N ALA A 62 -16.88 8.99 8.36
CA ALA A 62 -15.59 9.46 8.86
C ALA A 62 -14.49 9.39 7.79
N VAL A 63 -14.28 8.25 7.16
CA VAL A 63 -13.29 8.09 6.08
C VAL A 63 -13.77 8.72 4.76
N THR A 64 -15.07 9.09 4.70
CA THR A 64 -15.71 9.75 3.56
C THR A 64 -15.74 8.92 2.27
N LEU A 65 -15.92 7.60 2.42
CA LEU A 65 -16.17 6.71 1.30
C LEU A 65 -17.67 6.71 0.92
N THR A 66 -17.96 6.43 -0.32
CA THR A 66 -19.34 6.26 -0.83
C THR A 66 -19.69 4.78 -0.86
N VAL A 67 -20.91 4.42 -0.48
CA VAL A 67 -21.43 3.06 -0.70
C VAL A 67 -21.67 2.88 -2.20
N LEU A 68 -20.84 2.05 -2.83
CA LEU A 68 -20.90 1.73 -4.25
C LEU A 68 -21.88 0.60 -4.54
N ALA A 69 -21.96 -0.38 -3.63
CA ALA A 69 -22.92 -1.48 -3.70
C ALA A 69 -23.25 -1.98 -2.29
N ALA A 70 -24.47 -2.47 -2.13
CA ALA A 70 -24.90 -3.18 -0.92
C ALA A 70 -25.66 -4.44 -1.34
N GLU A 71 -25.29 -5.58 -0.74
CA GLU A 71 -25.87 -6.88 -0.98
C GLU A 71 -26.40 -7.45 0.36
N PRO A 72 -27.58 -6.98 0.82
CA PRO A 72 -28.06 -7.31 2.17
C PRO A 72 -28.29 -8.80 2.40
N THR A 73 -28.64 -9.55 1.34
CA THR A 73 -28.89 -10.99 1.42
C THR A 73 -27.67 -11.82 1.76
N VAL A 74 -26.48 -11.32 1.46
CA VAL A 74 -25.19 -11.95 1.76
C VAL A 74 -24.39 -11.16 2.80
N GLY A 75 -24.96 -10.07 3.33
CA GLY A 75 -24.29 -9.25 4.34
C GLY A 75 -23.04 -8.58 3.83
N ARG A 76 -23.07 -7.97 2.62
CA ARG A 76 -21.89 -7.39 2.01
C ARG A 76 -22.14 -5.94 1.59
N VAL A 77 -21.16 -5.08 1.88
CA VAL A 77 -21.15 -3.67 1.46
C VAL A 77 -19.81 -3.35 0.81
N VAL A 78 -19.86 -2.69 -0.34
CA VAL A 78 -18.69 -2.18 -1.06
C VAL A 78 -18.63 -0.67 -0.90
N LEU A 79 -17.53 -0.15 -0.36
CA LEU A 79 -17.32 1.28 -0.20
C LEU A 79 -16.08 1.71 -1.00
N GLY A 80 -16.13 2.94 -1.53
CA GLY A 80 -15.04 3.46 -2.35
C GLY A 80 -15.19 4.94 -2.65
N ARG A 81 -14.42 5.42 -3.61
CA ARG A 81 -14.46 6.79 -4.10
C ARG A 81 -14.65 6.84 -5.62
N GLY A 82 -15.54 7.69 -6.11
CA GLY A 82 -15.95 7.65 -7.51
C GLY A 82 -16.51 6.26 -7.86
N ALA A 83 -15.88 5.56 -8.79
CA ALA A 83 -16.19 4.17 -9.14
C ALA A 83 -15.18 3.15 -8.56
N THR A 84 -14.16 3.60 -7.82
CA THR A 84 -13.06 2.76 -7.33
C THR A 84 -13.41 2.15 -5.98
N PRO A 85 -13.58 0.82 -5.86
CA PRO A 85 -13.75 0.14 -4.59
C PRO A 85 -12.46 0.25 -3.73
N ILE A 86 -12.63 0.51 -2.44
CA ILE A 86 -11.51 0.63 -1.48
C ILE A 86 -11.64 -0.41 -0.37
N VAL A 87 -12.82 -0.49 0.24
CA VAL A 87 -13.10 -1.45 1.32
C VAL A 87 -14.37 -2.23 0.98
N ILE A 88 -14.29 -3.54 1.17
CA ILE A 88 -15.44 -4.45 1.10
C ILE A 88 -15.66 -4.98 2.51
N LEU A 89 -16.85 -4.75 3.06
CA LEU A 89 -17.25 -5.27 4.36
C LEU A 89 -18.09 -6.53 4.17
N GLU A 90 -17.76 -7.60 4.88
CA GLU A 90 -18.50 -8.86 4.92
C GLU A 90 -18.94 -9.12 6.36
N HIS A 91 -20.26 -9.25 6.58
CA HIS A 91 -20.84 -9.49 7.89
C HIS A 91 -20.56 -10.93 8.37
N ALA A 92 -19.86 -11.08 9.47
CA ALA A 92 -19.45 -12.36 10.04
C ALA A 92 -19.47 -12.31 11.58
N PRO A 93 -20.62 -12.02 12.21
CA PRO A 93 -20.72 -11.76 13.65
C PRO A 93 -20.40 -12.98 14.52
N GLU A 94 -20.39 -14.18 13.94
CA GLU A 94 -20.02 -15.43 14.63
C GLU A 94 -18.49 -15.59 14.79
N LEU A 95 -17.68 -14.79 14.08
CA LEU A 95 -16.24 -14.87 14.16
C LEU A 95 -15.70 -14.06 15.35
N LYS A 96 -14.49 -14.40 15.76
CA LYS A 96 -13.77 -13.68 16.82
C LYS A 96 -12.69 -12.80 16.23
N HIS A 97 -12.34 -11.72 16.93
CA HIS A 97 -11.18 -10.93 16.62
C HIS A 97 -9.90 -11.76 16.73
N ALA A 98 -8.96 -11.52 15.78
CA ALA A 98 -7.62 -12.06 15.87
C ALA A 98 -6.90 -11.52 17.13
N GLY A 99 -6.06 -12.33 17.72
CA GLY A 99 -5.23 -11.91 18.85
C GLY A 99 -4.17 -10.89 18.42
N PRO A 100 -3.71 -10.03 19.33
CA PRO A 100 -2.76 -8.95 18.99
C PRO A 100 -1.38 -9.44 18.54
N ARG A 101 -1.08 -10.74 18.70
CA ARG A 101 0.17 -11.39 18.26
C ARG A 101 -0.03 -12.35 17.10
N GLU A 102 -1.20 -12.37 16.51
CA GLU A 102 -1.46 -13.19 15.33
C GLU A 102 -1.05 -12.48 14.04
N ALA A 103 -0.83 -13.27 12.99
CA ALA A 103 -0.66 -12.73 11.64
C ALA A 103 -1.99 -12.20 11.12
N GLY A 104 -1.96 -11.25 10.19
CA GLY A 104 -3.16 -10.65 9.60
C GLY A 104 -2.93 -9.22 9.15
N LEU A 105 -3.98 -8.41 9.16
CA LEU A 105 -3.90 -7.00 8.77
C LEU A 105 -3.15 -6.18 9.84
N PHE A 106 -2.15 -5.42 9.39
CA PHE A 106 -1.60 -4.32 10.18
C PHE A 106 -2.33 -3.02 9.86
N HIS A 107 -2.40 -2.64 8.57
CA HIS A 107 -3.31 -1.59 8.08
C HIS A 107 -3.62 -1.72 6.59
N THR A 108 -4.75 -1.13 6.20
CA THR A 108 -5.08 -0.78 4.81
C THR A 108 -4.74 0.68 4.60
N ALA A 109 -3.95 0.99 3.57
CA ALA A 109 -3.55 2.36 3.28
C ALA A 109 -4.34 2.93 2.10
N ILE A 110 -5.00 4.07 2.35
CA ILE A 110 -5.83 4.80 1.38
C ILE A 110 -5.03 6.00 0.88
N LEU A 111 -4.72 5.98 -0.42
CA LEU A 111 -3.96 7.02 -1.11
C LEU A 111 -4.89 8.11 -1.63
N PHE A 112 -4.60 9.34 -1.28
CA PHE A 112 -5.26 10.55 -1.76
C PHE A 112 -4.41 11.26 -2.81
N GLU A 113 -5.03 11.91 -3.78
CA GLU A 113 -4.30 12.60 -4.86
C GLU A 113 -3.65 13.90 -4.43
N THR A 114 -4.21 14.59 -3.42
CA THR A 114 -3.70 15.87 -2.94
C THR A 114 -3.57 15.93 -1.41
N GLU A 115 -2.68 16.78 -0.92
CA GLU A 115 -2.58 17.04 0.52
C GLU A 115 -3.87 17.65 1.09
N ALA A 116 -4.63 18.40 0.29
CA ALA A 116 -5.91 18.98 0.71
C ALA A 116 -6.98 17.89 0.92
N ASP A 117 -7.03 16.89 0.03
CA ASP A 117 -7.96 15.76 0.16
C ASP A 117 -7.60 14.87 1.35
N LEU A 118 -6.30 14.63 1.56
CA LEU A 118 -5.81 13.95 2.75
C LEU A 118 -6.16 14.73 4.03
N ALA A 119 -5.91 16.04 4.04
CA ALA A 119 -6.21 16.89 5.21
C ALA A 119 -7.70 16.90 5.55
N ALA A 120 -8.58 16.92 4.52
CA ALA A 120 -10.03 16.84 4.71
C ALA A 120 -10.44 15.48 5.31
N ALA A 121 -9.86 14.37 4.82
CA ALA A 121 -10.15 13.04 5.35
C ALA A 121 -9.66 12.90 6.81
N VAL A 122 -8.44 13.34 7.12
CA VAL A 122 -7.87 13.35 8.48
C VAL A 122 -8.73 14.19 9.42
N TYR A 123 -9.14 15.38 9.00
CA TYR A 123 -10.02 16.25 9.77
C TYR A 123 -11.36 15.57 10.09
N ASN A 124 -11.98 14.93 9.09
CA ASN A 124 -13.26 14.24 9.27
C ASN A 124 -13.13 13.07 10.27
N VAL A 125 -12.11 12.21 10.13
CA VAL A 125 -11.92 11.10 11.07
C VAL A 125 -11.62 11.62 12.47
N ALA A 126 -10.69 12.58 12.61
CA ALA A 126 -10.28 13.11 13.91
C ALA A 126 -11.42 13.81 14.66
N THR A 127 -12.33 14.48 13.94
CA THR A 127 -13.47 15.18 14.55
C THR A 127 -14.63 14.25 14.91
N ARG A 128 -14.89 13.22 14.10
CA ARG A 128 -16.00 12.28 14.32
C ARG A 128 -15.63 11.13 15.25
N HIS A 129 -14.36 10.70 15.23
CA HIS A 129 -13.83 9.59 16.01
C HIS A 129 -12.47 9.93 16.65
N PRO A 130 -12.42 10.91 17.58
CA PRO A 130 -11.15 11.44 18.11
C PRO A 130 -10.29 10.41 18.85
N GLY A 131 -10.88 9.30 19.32
CA GLY A 131 -10.17 8.25 20.05
C GLY A 131 -9.48 7.22 19.13
N THR A 132 -9.59 7.32 17.82
CA THR A 132 -9.07 6.33 16.87
C THR A 132 -7.71 6.68 16.28
N PHE A 133 -7.23 7.88 16.45
CA PHE A 133 -5.92 8.33 15.98
C PHE A 133 -4.78 7.62 16.74
N THR A 134 -3.84 7.01 16.00
CA THR A 134 -2.72 6.26 16.57
C THR A 134 -1.35 6.85 16.24
N GLY A 135 -1.26 7.79 15.29
CA GLY A 135 0.00 8.45 14.95
C GLY A 135 0.01 9.11 13.58
N SER A 136 1.10 9.79 13.28
CA SER A 136 1.38 10.40 11.99
C SER A 136 2.89 10.36 11.70
N ALA A 137 3.27 10.31 10.44
CA ALA A 137 4.66 10.28 10.03
C ALA A 137 4.88 10.93 8.65
N ASP A 138 6.03 11.56 8.49
CA ASP A 138 6.62 11.85 7.19
C ASP A 138 7.62 10.74 6.85
N HIS A 139 7.33 10.01 5.79
CA HIS A 139 8.14 8.86 5.36
C HIS A 139 9.18 9.20 4.30
N LEU A 140 9.41 10.47 4.00
CA LEU A 140 10.25 10.98 2.90
C LEU A 140 9.63 10.79 1.51
N VAL A 141 8.92 9.71 1.29
CA VAL A 141 8.17 9.41 0.06
C VAL A 141 6.70 9.80 0.16
N SER A 142 6.17 9.87 1.37
CA SER A 142 4.74 10.13 1.65
C SER A 142 4.56 10.83 2.99
N LYS A 143 3.36 11.39 3.21
CA LYS A 143 2.88 11.84 4.53
C LYS A 143 1.67 11.01 4.91
N ALA A 144 1.68 10.45 6.12
CA ALA A 144 0.73 9.44 6.58
C ALA A 144 0.12 9.75 7.94
N PHE A 145 -1.14 9.36 8.12
CA PHE A 145 -1.92 9.49 9.36
C PHE A 145 -2.61 8.16 9.65
N TYR A 146 -2.40 7.63 10.84
CA TYR A 146 -2.82 6.31 11.26
C TYR A 146 -4.01 6.36 12.20
N PHE A 147 -4.97 5.49 11.95
CA PHE A 147 -6.19 5.35 12.74
C PHE A 147 -6.52 3.87 12.92
N THR A 148 -7.46 3.58 13.82
CA THR A 148 -8.16 2.29 13.86
C THR A 148 -9.64 2.51 13.56
N ASP A 149 -10.26 1.55 12.88
CA ASP A 149 -11.71 1.52 12.76
C ASP A 149 -12.37 1.04 14.07
N PRO A 150 -13.71 1.03 14.18
CA PRO A 150 -14.40 0.63 15.41
C PRO A 150 -14.12 -0.81 15.86
N GLU A 151 -13.71 -1.69 14.95
CA GLU A 151 -13.35 -3.08 15.26
C GLU A 151 -11.84 -3.31 15.40
N GLY A 152 -11.04 -2.21 15.39
CA GLY A 152 -9.60 -2.23 15.66
C GLY A 152 -8.73 -2.53 14.44
N ASN A 153 -9.29 -2.56 13.22
CA ASN A 153 -8.47 -2.68 12.02
C ASN A 153 -7.68 -1.39 11.77
N GLY A 154 -6.40 -1.51 11.47
CA GLY A 154 -5.55 -0.38 11.16
C GLY A 154 -5.91 0.26 9.81
N ILE A 155 -5.90 1.58 9.77
CA ILE A 155 -6.11 2.40 8.59
C ILE A 155 -4.98 3.41 8.50
N GLU A 156 -4.38 3.54 7.33
CA GLU A 156 -3.48 4.62 6.98
C GLU A 156 -4.17 5.52 5.94
N LEU A 157 -4.25 6.83 6.20
CA LEU A 157 -4.63 7.84 5.24
C LEU A 157 -3.36 8.57 4.83
N TYR A 158 -3.03 8.59 3.53
CA TYR A 158 -1.75 9.13 3.11
C TYR A 158 -1.80 9.78 1.72
N TRP A 159 -0.78 10.59 1.46
CA TRP A 159 -0.49 11.22 0.19
C TRP A 159 0.97 11.02 -0.16
N ASP A 160 1.23 10.70 -1.43
CA ASP A 160 2.59 10.50 -1.95
C ASP A 160 3.20 11.81 -2.45
N ARG A 161 4.48 12.01 -2.13
CA ARG A 161 5.32 12.95 -2.84
C ARG A 161 5.49 12.48 -4.28
N GLN A 162 5.80 13.42 -5.19
CA GLN A 162 6.11 13.05 -6.57
C GLN A 162 7.29 12.07 -6.62
N ARG A 163 7.22 11.08 -7.50
CA ARG A 163 8.29 10.07 -7.63
C ARG A 163 9.67 10.69 -7.93
N SER A 164 9.71 11.84 -8.58
CA SER A 164 10.94 12.61 -8.84
C SER A 164 11.61 13.16 -7.57
N GLU A 165 10.89 13.23 -6.46
CA GLU A 165 11.38 13.68 -5.15
C GLU A 165 11.91 12.52 -4.28
N TRP A 166 11.67 11.27 -4.70
CA TRP A 166 12.12 10.09 -3.96
C TRP A 166 13.63 9.87 -4.16
N SER A 167 14.30 9.59 -3.08
CA SER A 167 15.73 9.22 -3.10
C SER A 167 15.89 7.71 -3.04
N TRP A 168 16.95 7.23 -3.72
CA TRP A 168 17.30 5.82 -3.77
C TRP A 168 18.75 5.62 -3.38
N THR A 169 19.02 4.77 -2.41
CA THR A 169 20.37 4.44 -1.95
C THR A 169 20.58 2.93 -2.05
N HIS A 170 21.62 2.51 -2.78
CA HIS A 170 21.93 1.10 -3.02
C HIS A 170 20.76 0.25 -3.56
N GLY A 171 19.91 0.84 -4.42
CA GLY A 171 18.75 0.17 -5.01
C GLY A 171 17.54 0.04 -4.06
N GLN A 172 17.59 0.67 -2.89
CA GLN A 172 16.46 0.79 -1.97
C GLN A 172 15.95 2.22 -1.94
N VAL A 173 14.63 2.37 -1.82
CA VAL A 173 14.03 3.68 -1.62
C VAL A 173 14.34 4.17 -0.19
N ASP A 174 14.77 5.42 -0.09
CA ASP A 174 15.06 6.03 1.21
C ASP A 174 13.73 6.36 1.91
N MET A 175 13.41 5.59 2.93
CA MET A 175 12.24 5.76 3.78
C MET A 175 12.67 5.96 5.22
N ALA A 176 11.95 6.83 5.93
CA ALA A 176 12.14 7.09 7.35
C ALA A 176 10.77 7.25 8.05
N THR A 177 10.80 7.36 9.37
CA THR A 177 9.63 7.73 10.17
C THR A 177 9.99 9.01 10.91
N LEU A 178 9.71 10.15 10.29
CA LEU A 178 9.97 11.47 10.84
C LEU A 178 8.71 12.01 11.51
N ALA A 179 8.88 12.90 12.50
CA ALA A 179 7.77 13.53 13.17
C ALA A 179 6.95 14.40 12.19
N LEU A 180 5.64 14.20 12.16
CA LEU A 180 4.68 15.01 11.43
C LEU A 180 3.62 15.53 12.42
N ASP A 181 3.50 16.84 12.56
CA ASP A 181 2.45 17.44 13.40
C ASP A 181 1.09 17.38 12.67
N PRO A 182 0.12 16.58 13.16
CA PRO A 182 -1.16 16.42 12.48
C PRO A 182 -2.00 17.70 12.48
N ASN A 183 -1.93 18.51 13.55
CA ASN A 183 -2.69 19.76 13.64
C ASN A 183 -2.13 20.80 12.66
N ALA A 184 -0.82 20.95 12.61
CA ALA A 184 -0.17 21.86 11.66
C ALA A 184 -0.46 21.44 10.22
N PHE A 185 -0.41 20.14 9.92
CA PHE A 185 -0.71 19.63 8.58
C PHE A 185 -2.16 19.94 8.17
N VAL A 186 -3.14 19.66 9.04
CA VAL A 186 -4.55 19.94 8.75
C VAL A 186 -4.77 21.45 8.58
N GLN A 187 -4.24 22.29 9.49
CA GLN A 187 -4.40 23.75 9.39
C GLN A 187 -3.82 24.35 8.10
N GLN A 188 -2.73 23.78 7.59
CA GLN A 188 -2.08 24.28 6.39
C GLN A 188 -2.76 23.83 5.10
N ASN A 189 -3.37 22.65 5.10
CA ASN A 189 -3.80 22.00 3.86
C ASN A 189 -5.32 21.84 3.73
N VAL A 190 -6.11 21.88 4.82
CA VAL A 190 -7.56 21.72 4.72
C VAL A 190 -8.17 22.93 4.00
N THR A 191 -9.06 22.67 3.06
CA THR A 191 -9.82 23.68 2.33
C THR A 191 -11.31 23.40 2.41
N GLU A 192 -12.14 24.45 2.33
CA GLU A 192 -13.61 24.30 2.28
C GLU A 192 -14.05 23.44 1.08
N GLU A 193 -13.37 23.60 -0.06
CA GLU A 193 -13.65 22.83 -1.26
C GLU A 193 -13.34 21.33 -1.06
N ALA A 194 -12.20 20.98 -0.44
CA ALA A 194 -11.85 19.60 -0.15
C ALA A 194 -12.82 18.97 0.86
N LEU A 195 -13.26 19.71 1.87
CA LEU A 195 -14.25 19.24 2.84
C LEU A 195 -15.61 19.00 2.18
N ALA A 196 -16.08 19.94 1.35
CA ALA A 196 -17.38 19.84 0.67
C ALA A 196 -17.40 18.72 -0.39
N GLY A 197 -16.26 18.49 -1.07
CA GLY A 197 -16.13 17.51 -2.16
C GLY A 197 -15.51 16.17 -1.74
N SER A 198 -15.26 15.94 -0.47
CA SER A 198 -14.41 14.83 0.00
C SER A 198 -14.85 13.45 -0.51
N ALA A 199 -16.16 13.16 -0.58
CA ALA A 199 -16.67 11.87 -1.05
C ALA A 199 -16.56 11.65 -2.59
N SER A 200 -16.47 12.72 -3.37
CA SER A 200 -16.40 12.66 -4.84
C SER A 200 -14.98 12.70 -5.40
N ARG A 201 -13.99 13.09 -4.60
CA ARG A 201 -12.60 13.15 -5.03
C ARG A 201 -11.96 11.77 -5.03
N PRO A 202 -11.08 11.45 -6.01
CA PRO A 202 -10.49 10.13 -6.13
C PRO A 202 -9.67 9.73 -4.89
N ALA A 203 -9.69 8.44 -4.61
CA ALA A 203 -8.74 7.77 -3.72
C ALA A 203 -8.66 6.29 -4.11
N THR A 204 -7.58 5.65 -3.76
CA THR A 204 -7.34 4.23 -4.06
C THR A 204 -6.73 3.51 -2.86
N VAL A 205 -6.71 2.18 -2.88
CA VAL A 205 -5.80 1.44 -2.01
C VAL A 205 -4.41 1.55 -2.61
N GLY A 206 -3.51 2.25 -1.94
CA GLY A 206 -2.13 2.36 -2.41
C GLY A 206 -1.26 1.20 -1.94
N HIS A 207 -1.46 0.74 -0.70
CA HIS A 207 -0.75 -0.42 -0.18
C HIS A 207 -1.51 -1.14 0.93
N VAL A 208 -1.07 -2.37 1.22
CA VAL A 208 -1.54 -3.16 2.37
C VAL A 208 -0.34 -3.58 3.20
N HIS A 209 -0.41 -3.35 4.51
CA HIS A 209 0.60 -3.77 5.46
C HIS A 209 0.09 -4.95 6.30
N LEU A 210 0.85 -6.03 6.33
CA LEU A 210 0.51 -7.25 7.05
C LEU A 210 1.41 -7.47 8.27
N SER A 211 0.82 -7.97 9.34
CA SER A 211 1.54 -8.62 10.43
C SER A 211 1.85 -10.06 10.02
N VAL A 212 3.11 -10.47 10.12
CA VAL A 212 3.59 -11.80 9.72
C VAL A 212 4.48 -12.41 10.81
N GLY A 213 4.69 -13.71 10.75
CA GLY A 213 5.51 -14.41 11.76
C GLY A 213 7.02 -14.31 11.53
N ASP A 214 7.45 -14.16 10.26
CA ASP A 214 8.86 -14.17 9.86
C ASP A 214 9.10 -13.43 8.55
N VAL A 215 10.00 -12.45 8.56
CA VAL A 215 10.30 -11.60 7.39
C VAL A 215 11.00 -12.38 6.27
N GLU A 216 11.83 -13.37 6.59
CA GLU A 216 12.50 -14.16 5.55
C GLU A 216 11.51 -15.10 4.83
N SER A 217 10.53 -15.63 5.53
CA SER A 217 9.43 -16.39 4.92
C SER A 217 8.55 -15.48 4.05
N ALA A 218 8.29 -14.24 4.50
CA ALA A 218 7.61 -13.23 3.70
C ALA A 218 8.40 -12.90 2.42
N HIS A 219 9.71 -12.71 2.51
CA HIS A 219 10.56 -12.46 1.36
C HIS A 219 10.53 -13.62 0.36
N ARG A 220 10.64 -14.87 0.83
CA ARG A 220 10.53 -16.03 -0.07
C ARG A 220 9.20 -16.03 -0.83
N PHE A 221 8.09 -15.73 -0.12
CA PHE A 221 6.77 -15.76 -0.73
C PHE A 221 6.53 -14.55 -1.64
N TYR A 222 6.59 -13.33 -1.11
CA TYR A 222 6.21 -12.12 -1.84
C TYR A 222 7.21 -11.72 -2.93
N VAL A 223 8.49 -11.98 -2.73
CA VAL A 223 9.53 -11.63 -3.72
C VAL A 223 9.84 -12.79 -4.66
N GLN A 224 10.22 -13.96 -4.12
CA GLN A 224 10.72 -15.05 -4.98
C GLN A 224 9.60 -15.82 -5.67
N GLN A 225 8.43 -15.99 -5.02
CA GLN A 225 7.32 -16.77 -5.58
C GLN A 225 6.30 -15.86 -6.27
N LEU A 226 5.89 -14.76 -5.63
CA LEU A 226 4.87 -13.86 -6.18
C LEU A 226 5.44 -12.87 -7.21
N GLY A 227 6.70 -12.44 -7.05
CA GLY A 227 7.42 -11.64 -8.04
C GLY A 227 7.38 -10.13 -7.80
N PHE A 228 7.12 -9.67 -6.58
CA PHE A 228 7.42 -8.29 -6.20
C PHE A 228 8.92 -8.06 -6.11
N GLU A 229 9.35 -6.81 -6.24
CA GLU A 229 10.71 -6.35 -5.98
C GLU A 229 10.81 -5.79 -4.56
N THR A 230 11.91 -6.11 -3.85
CA THR A 230 12.19 -5.48 -2.55
C THR A 230 12.54 -4.01 -2.76
N THR A 231 11.81 -3.09 -2.14
CA THR A 231 12.08 -1.65 -2.21
C THR A 231 12.83 -1.13 -0.99
N THR A 232 12.55 -1.68 0.20
CA THR A 232 13.36 -1.39 1.39
C THR A 232 13.16 -2.47 2.46
N ARG A 233 14.08 -2.50 3.44
CA ARG A 233 14.01 -3.37 4.63
C ARG A 233 14.37 -2.58 5.88
N PHE A 234 13.63 -2.79 6.95
CA PHE A 234 14.00 -2.30 8.28
C PHE A 234 14.54 -3.45 9.12
N GLY A 235 15.79 -3.80 8.83
CA GLY A 235 16.48 -4.92 9.47
C GLY A 235 15.71 -6.23 9.31
N PRO A 236 15.64 -7.06 10.37
CA PRO A 236 14.90 -8.33 10.35
C PRO A 236 13.39 -8.17 10.66
N GLN A 237 12.90 -6.94 10.87
CA GLN A 237 11.58 -6.70 11.43
C GLN A 237 10.53 -6.28 10.40
N ALA A 238 10.93 -5.70 9.25
CA ALA A 238 9.98 -5.32 8.22
C ALA A 238 10.58 -5.40 6.81
N LEU A 239 9.73 -5.78 5.86
CA LEU A 239 10.00 -5.91 4.44
C LEU A 239 8.96 -5.10 3.67
N PHE A 240 9.40 -4.30 2.71
CA PHE A 240 8.58 -3.50 1.82
C PHE A 240 8.84 -3.94 0.38
N VAL A 241 7.78 -4.20 -0.37
CA VAL A 241 7.88 -4.73 -1.72
C VAL A 241 6.91 -4.03 -2.67
N SER A 242 7.32 -3.89 -3.93
CA SER A 242 6.48 -3.30 -4.96
C SER A 242 6.69 -3.90 -6.34
N ALA A 243 5.88 -3.47 -7.29
CA ALA A 243 6.12 -3.59 -8.72
C ALA A 243 6.36 -2.19 -9.30
N GLY A 244 7.15 -2.10 -10.39
CA GLY A 244 7.33 -0.87 -11.16
C GLY A 244 7.95 0.31 -10.40
N GLY A 245 8.75 0.04 -9.36
CA GLY A 245 9.47 1.09 -8.62
C GLY A 245 8.58 2.01 -7.78
N TYR A 246 7.38 1.59 -7.39
CA TYR A 246 6.59 2.27 -6.36
C TYR A 246 7.25 2.05 -4.99
N HIS A 247 7.04 2.93 -4.00
CA HIS A 247 7.72 2.78 -2.71
C HIS A 247 7.32 1.49 -1.98
N HIS A 248 6.07 1.07 -2.00
CA HIS A 248 5.63 -0.30 -1.70
C HIS A 248 4.13 -0.49 -1.98
N HIS A 249 3.75 -1.65 -2.53
CA HIS A 249 2.38 -2.13 -2.64
C HIS A 249 2.00 -3.05 -1.49
N MET A 250 2.99 -3.81 -1.00
CA MET A 250 2.83 -4.66 0.17
C MET A 250 3.94 -4.38 1.16
N ALA A 251 3.60 -4.41 2.44
CA ALA A 251 4.57 -4.41 3.52
C ALA A 251 4.25 -5.52 4.53
N MET A 252 5.27 -6.10 5.10
CA MET A 252 5.16 -7.17 6.10
C MET A 252 6.06 -6.87 7.28
N ASN A 253 5.51 -6.94 8.50
CA ASN A 253 6.27 -6.73 9.72
C ASN A 253 6.06 -7.84 10.75
N THR A 254 7.01 -7.93 11.68
CA THR A 254 6.96 -8.85 12.83
C THR A 254 6.89 -8.12 14.18
N TRP A 255 6.57 -6.82 14.18
CA TRP A 255 6.66 -5.97 15.39
C TRP A 255 5.89 -6.53 16.59
N ASN A 256 4.69 -7.06 16.36
CA ASN A 256 3.86 -7.67 17.40
C ASN A 256 3.64 -9.18 17.19
N SER A 257 3.98 -9.70 16.02
CA SER A 257 3.59 -11.03 15.54
C SER A 257 4.76 -11.97 15.25
N ALA A 258 5.97 -11.65 15.75
CA ALA A 258 7.14 -12.51 15.57
C ALA A 258 6.86 -13.96 16.04
N GLY A 259 7.09 -14.93 15.15
CA GLY A 259 6.82 -16.35 15.40
C GLY A 259 5.34 -16.75 15.22
N ALA A 260 4.46 -15.85 14.76
CA ALA A 260 3.08 -16.21 14.48
C ALA A 260 3.00 -17.31 13.41
N GLY A 261 2.18 -18.30 13.67
CA GLY A 261 1.84 -19.35 12.73
C GLY A 261 0.69 -18.96 11.79
N ARG A 262 0.11 -19.98 11.13
CA ARG A 262 -1.08 -19.79 10.28
C ARG A 262 -2.24 -19.28 11.12
N ARG A 263 -2.88 -18.18 10.64
CA ARG A 263 -4.05 -17.61 11.31
C ARG A 263 -5.27 -18.48 11.14
N GLN A 264 -6.15 -18.41 12.12
CA GLN A 264 -7.48 -18.97 12.01
C GLN A 264 -8.41 -17.98 11.30
N LEU A 265 -9.54 -18.48 10.80
CA LEU A 265 -10.61 -17.64 10.28
C LEU A 265 -11.13 -16.74 11.41
N GLY A 266 -11.13 -15.43 11.19
CA GLY A 266 -11.50 -14.44 12.20
C GLY A 266 -12.00 -13.15 11.59
N LEU A 267 -12.45 -12.23 12.46
CA LEU A 267 -12.75 -10.86 12.10
C LEU A 267 -11.46 -10.12 11.67
N GLY A 268 -11.61 -9.03 10.95
CA GLY A 268 -10.52 -8.26 10.35
C GLY A 268 -10.25 -8.70 8.92
N LEU A 269 -9.00 -8.95 8.55
CA LEU A 269 -8.63 -9.25 7.16
C LEU A 269 -9.36 -10.45 6.59
N GLY A 270 -10.20 -10.22 5.59
CA GLY A 270 -10.83 -11.24 4.78
C GLY A 270 -10.01 -11.58 3.54
N LEU A 271 -9.60 -10.55 2.77
CA LEU A 271 -8.94 -10.73 1.48
C LEU A 271 -8.09 -9.51 1.11
N VAL A 272 -6.91 -9.73 0.56
CA VAL A 272 -6.10 -8.72 -0.15
C VAL A 272 -6.29 -8.93 -1.64
N ARG A 273 -6.63 -7.85 -2.37
CA ARG A 273 -6.69 -7.88 -3.83
C ARG A 273 -5.51 -7.15 -4.45
N ILE A 274 -4.89 -7.80 -5.44
CA ILE A 274 -3.85 -7.26 -6.30
C ILE A 274 -4.43 -7.20 -7.71
N GLU A 275 -4.10 -6.17 -8.47
CA GLU A 275 -4.57 -5.96 -9.84
C GLU A 275 -3.39 -5.91 -10.79
N VAL A 276 -3.38 -6.83 -11.76
CA VAL A 276 -2.39 -6.85 -12.84
C VAL A 276 -2.97 -6.21 -14.11
N PRO A 277 -2.12 -5.67 -15.02
CA PRO A 277 -2.61 -4.96 -16.21
C PRO A 277 -3.37 -5.84 -17.20
N THR A 278 -2.92 -7.08 -17.44
CA THR A 278 -3.43 -7.92 -18.52
C THR A 278 -3.72 -9.36 -18.08
N ALA A 279 -4.49 -10.08 -18.89
CA ALA A 279 -4.73 -11.51 -18.69
C ALA A 279 -3.45 -12.36 -18.85
N ASP A 280 -2.53 -11.94 -19.71
CA ASP A 280 -1.24 -12.60 -19.88
C ASP A 280 -0.39 -12.48 -18.62
N ASP A 281 -0.41 -11.31 -17.93
CA ASP A 281 0.27 -11.12 -16.64
C ASP A 281 -0.33 -12.02 -15.55
N LEU A 282 -1.66 -12.17 -15.55
CA LEU A 282 -2.35 -13.08 -14.62
C LEU A 282 -1.96 -14.55 -14.89
N GLY A 283 -1.93 -14.97 -16.15
CA GLY A 283 -1.51 -16.31 -16.57
C GLY A 283 -0.06 -16.60 -16.19
N ALA A 284 0.85 -15.66 -16.47
CA ALA A 284 2.28 -15.79 -16.11
C ALA A 284 2.49 -15.93 -14.60
N LEU A 285 1.69 -15.20 -13.80
CA LEU A 285 1.71 -15.34 -12.36
C LEU A 285 1.22 -16.73 -11.91
N GLY A 286 0.14 -17.24 -12.51
CA GLY A 286 -0.38 -18.59 -12.22
C GLY A 286 0.66 -19.67 -12.50
N GLU A 287 1.34 -19.61 -13.64
CA GLU A 287 2.42 -20.54 -14.01
C GLU A 287 3.59 -20.46 -13.00
N ARG A 288 4.00 -19.25 -12.61
CA ARG A 288 5.08 -19.04 -11.64
C ARG A 288 4.73 -19.61 -10.27
N LEU A 289 3.52 -19.33 -9.74
CA LEU A 289 3.05 -19.89 -8.46
C LEU A 289 2.99 -21.42 -8.52
N GLY A 290 2.51 -21.99 -9.63
CA GLY A 290 2.49 -23.44 -9.87
C GLY A 290 3.91 -24.03 -9.88
N HIS A 291 4.88 -23.36 -10.51
CA HIS A 291 6.29 -23.78 -10.52
C HIS A 291 6.89 -23.82 -9.09
N HIS A 292 6.48 -22.90 -8.23
CA HIS A 292 6.89 -22.86 -6.83
C HIS A 292 6.06 -23.75 -5.90
N GLY A 293 5.10 -24.51 -6.43
CA GLY A 293 4.25 -25.42 -5.65
C GLY A 293 3.22 -24.71 -4.75
N VAL A 294 2.91 -23.44 -5.04
CA VAL A 294 1.86 -22.71 -4.35
C VAL A 294 0.49 -23.20 -4.85
N ALA A 295 -0.37 -23.65 -3.93
CA ALA A 295 -1.71 -24.07 -4.29
C ALA A 295 -2.57 -22.86 -4.68
N THR A 296 -3.13 -22.89 -5.88
CA THR A 296 -3.96 -21.83 -6.44
C THR A 296 -5.39 -22.27 -6.65
N ARG A 297 -6.31 -21.31 -6.68
CA ARG A 297 -7.71 -21.41 -7.09
C ARG A 297 -7.88 -20.45 -8.26
N ASP A 298 -8.04 -20.98 -9.46
CA ASP A 298 -8.10 -20.19 -10.70
C ASP A 298 -9.43 -20.48 -11.44
N ASP A 299 -10.18 -19.44 -11.77
CA ASP A 299 -11.40 -19.51 -12.58
C ASP A 299 -11.25 -18.83 -13.96
N GLY A 300 -10.02 -18.50 -14.35
CA GLY A 300 -9.67 -17.80 -15.57
C GLY A 300 -9.83 -16.28 -15.52
N ARG A 301 -10.34 -15.73 -14.41
CA ARG A 301 -10.50 -14.28 -14.17
C ARG A 301 -9.88 -13.85 -12.87
N VAL A 302 -9.89 -14.73 -11.88
CA VAL A 302 -9.39 -14.51 -10.54
C VAL A 302 -8.45 -15.63 -10.17
N LEU A 303 -7.23 -15.31 -9.84
CA LEU A 303 -6.24 -16.22 -9.30
C LEU A 303 -6.16 -16.03 -7.79
N GLY A 304 -6.69 -16.99 -7.03
CA GLY A 304 -6.70 -16.97 -5.56
C GLY A 304 -5.65 -17.92 -4.96
N PHE A 305 -5.01 -17.51 -3.89
CA PHE A 305 -4.08 -18.32 -3.11
C PHE A 305 -3.95 -17.77 -1.69
N ASP A 306 -3.25 -18.50 -0.83
CA ASP A 306 -3.00 -18.09 0.54
C ASP A 306 -1.49 -17.86 0.72
N ASP A 307 -1.12 -16.83 1.50
CA ASP A 307 0.26 -16.64 1.93
C ASP A 307 0.65 -17.66 3.03
N PRO A 308 1.90 -17.70 3.50
CA PRO A 308 2.36 -18.65 4.53
C PRO A 308 1.56 -18.59 5.83
N TRP A 309 0.90 -17.48 6.12
CA TRP A 309 0.08 -17.27 7.33
C TRP A 309 -1.42 -17.41 7.09
N SER A 310 -1.82 -17.91 5.92
CA SER A 310 -3.22 -18.04 5.50
C SER A 310 -3.95 -16.71 5.36
N ASN A 311 -3.23 -15.62 5.01
CA ASN A 311 -3.86 -14.46 4.45
C ASN A 311 -4.30 -14.78 3.03
N GLN A 312 -5.59 -14.59 2.76
CA GLN A 312 -6.14 -14.83 1.43
C GLN A 312 -5.75 -13.69 0.49
N ILE A 313 -5.23 -14.05 -0.68
CA ILE A 313 -4.86 -13.11 -1.73
C ILE A 313 -5.58 -13.50 -3.01
N GLN A 314 -6.12 -12.52 -3.70
CA GLN A 314 -6.65 -12.66 -5.06
C GLN A 314 -5.94 -11.70 -5.99
N VAL A 315 -5.62 -12.20 -7.17
CA VAL A 315 -5.10 -11.37 -8.27
C VAL A 315 -6.12 -11.37 -9.39
N THR A 316 -6.43 -10.18 -9.90
CA THR A 316 -7.39 -9.98 -11.00
C THR A 316 -6.78 -9.05 -12.05
N VAL A 317 -7.31 -9.10 -13.26
CA VAL A 317 -7.00 -8.08 -14.26
C VAL A 317 -7.71 -6.78 -13.88
N ARG A 318 -7.00 -5.65 -13.96
CA ARG A 318 -7.58 -4.34 -13.69
C ARG A 318 -8.76 -4.07 -14.63
N PRO A 319 -9.91 -3.59 -14.12
CA PRO A 319 -10.99 -3.12 -14.98
C PRO A 319 -10.50 -2.01 -15.93
N SER A 320 -10.88 -2.09 -17.19
CA SER A 320 -10.57 -1.10 -18.25
C SER A 320 -11.40 0.17 -18.10
#